data_8f5158a3769732c82310d323e45f82a8
#
_entry.id   8f5158a3769732c82310d323e45f82a8
#
_cell.length_a   1.000
_cell.length_b   1.000
_cell.length_c   1.000
_cell.angle_alpha   90.00
_cell.angle_beta   90.00
_cell.angle_gamma   90.00
#
_symmetry.space_group_name_H-M   'P 1'
#
loop_
_entity.id
_entity.type
_entity.pdbx_description
1 polymer ?
#
loop_
_entity_poly.entity_id
_entity_poly.type
_entity_poly.pdbx_seq_one_letter_code
_entity_poly.pdbx_strand_id
1 'polypeptide(L)'
;MRLVRKYFFSGRKSEEGFVLIAAILATMIMIAIGLYALTTTTQDIRISSRLVAERKAFSAAGCGLHTLCLTFDPAMAALNNQACDAANDPNNRFDIAAPARNAVLPDIPAIGSDITGGKRWVSQIFDTTITGRDQSYNSSVPVAVGVTFGPVPEDPSYR
;
A
#
# COMPACT_ATOMS: atom_id res chain seq x y z
N MET A 1 69.74 -25.79 50.66
CA MET A 1 68.41 -25.18 50.59
C MET A 1 68.37 -24.18 49.43
N ARG A 2 68.42 -24.63 48.16
CA ARG A 2 68.49 -23.81 46.94
C ARG A 2 68.13 -24.61 45.69
N LEU A 3 66.89 -25.11 45.55
CA LEU A 3 66.50 -25.86 44.34
C LEU A 3 64.95 -25.85 44.07
N VAL A 4 64.24 -24.81 44.37
CA VAL A 4 62.75 -24.71 44.12
C VAL A 4 62.34 -23.49 43.31
N ARG A 5 63.26 -22.89 42.56
CA ARG A 5 62.86 -21.59 41.85
C ARG A 5 63.05 -21.60 40.34
N LYS A 6 62.99 -22.72 39.68
CA LYS A 6 63.26 -22.78 38.22
C LYS A 6 62.19 -23.38 37.33
N TYR A 7 61.03 -23.73 37.83
CA TYR A 7 59.98 -24.35 37.02
C TYR A 7 58.72 -23.49 36.78
N PHE A 8 58.74 -22.20 37.11
CA PHE A 8 57.51 -21.41 36.96
C PHE A 8 57.50 -20.42 35.77
N PHE A 9 58.46 -20.48 34.85
CA PHE A 9 58.60 -19.47 33.80
C PHE A 9 58.54 -20.03 32.36
N SER A 10 58.22 -21.31 32.15
CA SER A 10 58.17 -21.88 30.80
C SER A 10 56.77 -21.93 30.13
N GLY A 11 55.72 -21.56 30.85
CA GLY A 11 54.34 -21.63 30.33
C GLY A 11 53.84 -20.37 29.57
N ARG A 12 54.53 -19.24 29.71
CA ARG A 12 53.97 -17.95 29.19
C ARG A 12 53.99 -17.77 27.69
N LYS A 13 54.89 -18.40 26.94
CA LYS A 13 54.99 -18.21 25.49
C LYS A 13 53.89 -18.90 24.68
N SER A 14 53.26 -19.94 25.24
CA SER A 14 52.14 -20.66 24.58
C SER A 14 50.80 -19.95 24.80
N GLU A 15 50.65 -19.21 25.91
CA GLU A 15 49.42 -18.52 26.24
C GLU A 15 49.25 -17.22 25.43
N GLU A 16 50.32 -16.53 25.08
CA GLU A 16 50.29 -15.31 24.25
C GLU A 16 49.71 -15.55 22.85
N GLY A 17 50.08 -16.69 22.23
CA GLY A 17 49.55 -17.09 20.92
C GLY A 17 48.02 -17.42 20.98
N PHE A 18 47.60 -18.09 22.05
CA PHE A 18 46.18 -18.42 22.25
C PHE A 18 45.31 -17.18 22.48
N VAL A 19 45.79 -16.24 23.26
CA VAL A 19 45.09 -14.95 23.53
C VAL A 19 44.92 -14.16 22.23
N LEU A 20 45.94 -14.14 21.34
CA LEU A 20 45.83 -13.45 20.07
C LEU A 20 44.78 -14.08 19.16
N ILE A 21 44.76 -15.41 19.07
CA ILE A 21 43.76 -16.14 18.27
C ILE A 21 42.34 -15.90 18.85
N ALA A 22 42.18 -15.99 20.16
CA ALA A 22 40.91 -15.72 20.82
C ALA A 22 40.42 -14.28 20.59
N ALA A 23 41.31 -13.29 20.61
CA ALA A 23 40.98 -11.90 20.30
C ALA A 23 40.51 -11.71 18.85
N ILE A 24 41.19 -12.37 17.88
CA ILE A 24 40.79 -12.32 16.47
C ILE A 24 39.43 -12.98 16.28
N LEU A 25 39.16 -14.13 16.88
CA LEU A 25 37.88 -14.81 16.81
C LEU A 25 36.77 -13.95 17.43
N ALA A 26 37.02 -13.34 18.58
CA ALA A 26 36.04 -12.46 19.22
C ALA A 26 35.70 -11.25 18.34
N THR A 27 36.71 -10.62 17.72
CA THR A 27 36.47 -9.50 16.79
C THR A 27 35.68 -9.92 15.55
N MET A 28 35.99 -11.12 14.97
CA MET A 28 35.23 -11.68 13.85
C MET A 28 33.73 -11.90 14.20
N ILE A 29 33.45 -12.44 15.39
CA ILE A 29 32.09 -12.64 15.87
C ILE A 29 31.39 -11.30 16.05
N MET A 30 32.04 -10.30 16.64
CA MET A 30 31.45 -8.96 16.78
C MET A 30 31.14 -8.29 15.44
N ILE A 31 32.03 -8.44 14.45
CA ILE A 31 31.79 -7.93 13.09
C ILE A 31 30.59 -8.65 12.46
N ALA A 32 30.51 -9.97 12.59
CA ALA A 32 29.38 -10.75 12.05
C ALA A 32 28.04 -10.31 12.66
N ILE A 33 27.98 -10.13 13.98
CA ILE A 33 26.78 -9.64 14.68
C ILE A 33 26.43 -8.21 14.23
N GLY A 34 27.42 -7.33 14.10
CA GLY A 34 27.23 -5.96 13.62
C GLY A 34 26.68 -5.90 12.20
N LEU A 35 27.20 -6.71 11.27
CA LEU A 35 26.68 -6.81 9.91
C LEU A 35 25.25 -7.39 9.87
N TYR A 36 24.95 -8.38 10.69
CA TYR A 36 23.62 -8.93 10.80
C TYR A 36 22.63 -7.88 11.30
N ALA A 37 22.95 -7.16 12.35
CA ALA A 37 22.10 -6.07 12.86
C ALA A 37 21.87 -4.98 11.81
N LEU A 38 22.89 -4.63 11.03
CA LEU A 38 22.78 -3.63 9.98
C LEU A 38 21.86 -4.08 8.83
N THR A 39 21.91 -5.36 8.45
CA THR A 39 21.04 -5.91 7.41
C THR A 39 19.59 -5.95 7.85
N THR A 40 19.27 -6.32 9.08
CA THR A 40 17.92 -6.33 9.61
C THR A 40 17.34 -4.91 9.69
N THR A 41 18.11 -3.95 10.18
CA THR A 41 17.67 -2.55 10.27
C THR A 41 17.35 -1.95 8.90
N THR A 42 18.15 -2.24 7.88
CA THR A 42 17.88 -1.75 6.51
C THR A 42 16.62 -2.37 5.90
N GLN A 43 16.31 -3.62 6.21
CA GLN A 43 15.06 -4.27 5.80
C GLN A 43 13.84 -3.63 6.47
N ASP A 44 13.91 -3.35 7.77
CA ASP A 44 12.83 -2.70 8.52
C ASP A 44 12.51 -1.30 7.99
N ILE A 45 13.53 -0.53 7.63
CA ILE A 45 13.35 0.79 7.02
C ILE A 45 12.64 0.68 5.66
N ARG A 46 13.01 -0.30 4.83
CA ARG A 46 12.36 -0.52 3.53
C ARG A 46 10.90 -0.94 3.67
N ILE A 47 10.59 -1.82 4.62
CA ILE A 47 9.21 -2.25 4.89
C ILE A 47 8.39 -1.07 5.40
N SER A 48 8.93 -0.29 6.33
CA SER A 48 8.27 0.90 6.88
C SER A 48 7.96 1.94 5.78
N SER A 49 8.93 2.24 4.91
CA SER A 49 8.72 3.20 3.81
C SER A 49 7.67 2.72 2.81
N ARG A 50 7.63 1.43 2.47
CA ARG A 50 6.58 0.83 1.63
C ARG A 50 5.20 0.98 2.27
N LEU A 51 5.07 0.68 3.55
CA LEU A 51 3.80 0.78 4.26
C LEU A 51 3.28 2.22 4.29
N VAL A 52 4.16 3.21 4.48
CA VAL A 52 3.80 4.63 4.41
C VAL A 52 3.34 4.99 2.99
N ALA A 53 4.05 4.54 1.96
CA ALA A 53 3.71 4.77 0.56
C ALA A 53 2.33 4.20 0.20
N GLU A 54 2.06 2.95 0.59
CA GLU A 54 0.76 2.30 0.35
C GLU A 54 -0.39 3.00 1.08
N ARG A 55 -0.18 3.42 2.33
CA ARG A 55 -1.18 4.18 3.09
C ARG A 55 -1.50 5.53 2.46
N LYS A 56 -0.49 6.25 1.96
CA LYS A 56 -0.70 7.51 1.26
C LYS A 56 -1.47 7.31 -0.04
N ALA A 57 -1.08 6.34 -0.87
CA ALA A 57 -1.80 6.01 -2.09
C ALA A 57 -3.25 5.56 -1.80
N PHE A 58 -3.48 4.79 -0.73
CA PHE A 58 -4.83 4.41 -0.32
C PHE A 58 -5.65 5.62 0.17
N SER A 59 -5.04 6.56 0.88
CA SER A 59 -5.68 7.82 1.28
C SER A 59 -6.09 8.64 0.05
N ALA A 60 -5.25 8.68 -1.00
CA ALA A 60 -5.59 9.30 -2.28
C ALA A 60 -6.80 8.63 -2.95
N ALA A 61 -6.84 7.28 -2.95
CA ALA A 61 -7.98 6.55 -3.46
C ALA A 61 -9.27 6.86 -2.68
N GLY A 62 -9.18 7.00 -1.35
CA GLY A 62 -10.30 7.45 -0.50
C GLY A 62 -10.81 8.84 -0.86
N CYS A 63 -9.90 9.78 -1.15
CA CYS A 63 -10.26 11.11 -1.64
C CYS A 63 -10.96 11.04 -3.00
N GLY A 64 -10.44 10.23 -3.93
CA GLY A 64 -11.09 9.98 -5.23
C GLY A 64 -12.48 9.39 -5.07
N LEU A 65 -12.68 8.46 -4.12
CA LEU A 65 -13.99 7.90 -3.80
C LEU A 65 -14.96 8.98 -3.30
N HIS A 66 -14.51 9.84 -2.40
CA HIS A 66 -15.33 10.95 -1.91
C HIS A 66 -15.73 11.90 -3.05
N THR A 67 -14.79 12.24 -3.94
CA THR A 67 -15.05 13.06 -5.11
C THR A 67 -16.04 12.39 -6.05
N LEU A 68 -15.88 11.09 -6.32
CA LEU A 68 -16.81 10.31 -7.12
C LEU A 68 -18.24 10.35 -6.53
N CYS A 69 -18.39 10.15 -5.22
CA CYS A 69 -19.71 10.19 -4.58
C CYS A 69 -20.40 11.56 -4.66
N LEU A 70 -19.61 12.65 -4.68
CA LEU A 70 -20.17 14.01 -4.77
C LEU A 70 -20.52 14.42 -6.20
N THR A 71 -19.80 13.93 -7.19
CA THR A 71 -19.88 14.40 -8.58
C THR A 71 -20.28 13.32 -9.57
N PHE A 72 -20.78 12.17 -9.09
CA PHE A 72 -21.09 11.04 -9.95
C PHE A 72 -22.14 11.40 -11.01
N ASP A 73 -21.77 11.19 -12.26
CA ASP A 73 -22.64 11.23 -13.43
C ASP A 73 -22.33 10.01 -14.31
N PRO A 74 -23.33 9.24 -14.76
CA PRO A 74 -23.12 8.12 -15.67
C PRO A 74 -22.35 8.46 -16.95
N ALA A 75 -22.43 9.71 -17.41
CA ALA A 75 -21.77 10.21 -18.61
C ALA A 75 -20.43 10.95 -18.30
N MET A 76 -19.97 10.92 -17.05
CA MET A 76 -18.74 11.62 -16.69
C MET A 76 -17.53 11.06 -17.42
N ALA A 77 -16.66 11.96 -17.89
CA ALA A 77 -15.37 11.59 -18.43
C ALA A 77 -14.41 11.15 -17.31
N ALA A 78 -13.37 10.39 -17.67
CA ALA A 78 -12.31 10.03 -16.74
C ALA A 78 -11.65 11.29 -16.16
N LEU A 79 -11.45 11.29 -14.85
CA LEU A 79 -10.68 12.32 -14.15
C LEU A 79 -9.25 11.80 -13.94
N ASN A 80 -8.27 12.53 -14.42
CA ASN A 80 -6.88 12.10 -14.32
C ASN A 80 -6.07 13.10 -13.50
N ASN A 81 -5.16 12.57 -12.70
CA ASN A 81 -4.12 13.33 -12.00
C ASN A 81 -4.66 14.46 -11.09
N GLN A 82 -5.80 14.22 -10.44
CA GLN A 82 -6.38 15.17 -9.52
C GLN A 82 -5.63 15.13 -8.18
N ALA A 83 -5.30 16.31 -7.63
CA ALA A 83 -4.70 16.40 -6.30
C ALA A 83 -5.80 16.37 -5.23
N CYS A 84 -5.57 15.61 -4.17
CA CYS A 84 -6.47 15.53 -3.03
C CYS A 84 -6.41 16.82 -2.20
N ASP A 85 -5.22 17.25 -1.90
CA ASP A 85 -4.91 18.51 -1.22
C ASP A 85 -3.71 19.17 -1.91
N ALA A 86 -4.01 20.04 -2.87
CA ALA A 86 -2.97 20.71 -3.65
C ALA A 86 -2.11 21.65 -2.81
N ALA A 87 -2.62 22.12 -1.66
CA ALA A 87 -1.92 23.08 -0.81
C ALA A 87 -0.91 22.41 0.13
N ASN A 88 -1.29 21.26 0.73
CA ASN A 88 -0.49 20.60 1.77
C ASN A 88 0.24 19.34 1.25
N ASP A 89 -0.36 18.57 0.35
CA ASP A 89 0.25 17.36 -0.22
C ASP A 89 -0.03 17.25 -1.73
N PRO A 90 0.65 18.02 -2.59
CA PRO A 90 0.43 18.03 -4.04
C PRO A 90 0.83 16.71 -4.72
N ASN A 91 1.62 15.86 -4.04
CA ASN A 91 2.09 14.57 -4.55
C ASN A 91 1.07 13.44 -4.36
N ASN A 92 0.08 13.66 -3.52
CA ASN A 92 -1.01 12.71 -3.26
C ASN A 92 -2.14 12.94 -4.27
N ARG A 93 -2.24 12.07 -5.28
CA ARG A 93 -3.13 12.24 -6.43
C ARG A 93 -3.98 11.02 -6.68
N PHE A 94 -5.09 11.23 -7.37
CA PHE A 94 -5.96 10.14 -7.78
C PHE A 94 -6.42 10.28 -9.22
N ASP A 95 -6.74 9.13 -9.81
CA ASP A 95 -7.39 9.00 -11.11
C ASP A 95 -8.72 8.28 -10.90
N ILE A 96 -9.75 8.70 -11.63
CA ILE A 96 -11.06 8.01 -11.69
C ILE A 96 -11.28 7.63 -13.15
N ALA A 97 -11.43 6.34 -13.43
CA ALA A 97 -11.80 5.87 -14.75
C ALA A 97 -13.24 6.28 -15.10
N ALA A 98 -13.54 6.46 -16.39
CA ALA A 98 -14.92 6.70 -16.82
C ALA A 98 -15.81 5.55 -16.36
N PRO A 99 -16.97 5.82 -15.73
CA PRO A 99 -17.91 4.79 -15.32
C PRO A 99 -18.41 4.00 -16.54
N ALA A 100 -18.45 2.69 -16.41
CA ALA A 100 -19.03 1.80 -17.41
C ALA A 100 -20.24 1.10 -16.82
N ARG A 101 -21.35 1.01 -17.57
CA ARG A 101 -22.51 0.25 -17.13
C ARG A 101 -22.13 -1.23 -16.99
N ASN A 102 -22.48 -1.83 -15.85
CA ASN A 102 -22.27 -3.25 -15.64
C ASN A 102 -23.23 -4.06 -16.51
N ALA A 103 -22.71 -4.82 -17.47
CA ALA A 103 -23.51 -5.62 -18.37
C ALA A 103 -23.89 -7.00 -17.78
N VAL A 104 -23.28 -7.39 -16.67
CA VAL A 104 -23.46 -8.73 -16.07
C VAL A 104 -24.54 -8.71 -14.99
N LEU A 105 -24.61 -7.63 -14.22
CA LEU A 105 -25.59 -7.50 -13.15
C LEU A 105 -26.89 -6.91 -13.68
N PRO A 106 -28.06 -7.51 -13.34
CA PRO A 106 -29.34 -6.95 -13.71
C PRO A 106 -29.59 -5.62 -12.98
N ASP A 107 -30.35 -4.74 -13.63
CA ASP A 107 -30.78 -3.50 -12.99
C ASP A 107 -31.63 -3.80 -11.76
N ILE A 108 -31.46 -3.01 -10.71
CA ILE A 108 -32.16 -3.20 -9.44
C ILE A 108 -33.53 -2.47 -9.52
N PRO A 109 -34.67 -3.18 -9.35
CA PRO A 109 -35.97 -2.52 -9.31
C PRO A 109 -36.04 -1.48 -8.22
N ALA A 110 -36.51 -0.26 -8.54
CA ALA A 110 -36.71 0.77 -7.54
C ALA A 110 -37.89 0.41 -6.63
N ILE A 111 -37.65 0.39 -5.31
CA ILE A 111 -38.68 0.08 -4.31
C ILE A 111 -39.68 1.23 -4.25
N GLY A 112 -40.98 0.90 -4.29
CA GLY A 112 -42.07 1.90 -4.21
C GLY A 112 -42.41 2.58 -5.54
N SER A 113 -41.83 2.17 -6.67
CA SER A 113 -42.25 2.64 -7.98
C SER A 113 -43.61 2.02 -8.37
N ASP A 114 -44.57 2.87 -8.69
CA ASP A 114 -45.88 2.42 -9.15
C ASP A 114 -45.78 1.88 -10.58
N ILE A 115 -46.23 0.64 -10.80
CA ILE A 115 -46.20 -0.05 -12.09
C ILE A 115 -47.44 0.37 -12.93
N THR A 116 -48.39 1.14 -12.36
CA THR A 116 -49.69 1.50 -12.97
C THR A 116 -49.56 2.30 -14.27
N GLY A 117 -48.40 2.85 -14.59
CA GLY A 117 -48.16 3.59 -15.83
C GLY A 117 -47.43 2.85 -16.93
N GLY A 118 -47.16 1.53 -16.78
CA GLY A 118 -46.36 0.78 -17.74
C GLY A 118 -44.89 1.14 -17.80
N LYS A 119 -44.42 2.03 -16.92
CA LYS A 119 -43.01 2.40 -16.80
C LYS A 119 -42.42 1.78 -15.53
N ARG A 120 -41.44 0.90 -15.72
CA ARG A 120 -40.68 0.35 -14.61
C ARG A 120 -39.50 1.26 -14.30
N TRP A 121 -39.31 1.57 -13.03
CA TRP A 121 -38.16 2.36 -12.57
C TRP A 121 -37.10 1.42 -12.00
N VAL A 122 -35.86 1.63 -12.39
CA VAL A 122 -34.73 0.81 -11.99
C VAL A 122 -33.54 1.67 -11.58
N SER A 123 -32.68 1.11 -10.75
CA SER A 123 -31.37 1.66 -10.48
C SER A 123 -30.33 0.88 -11.30
N GLN A 124 -29.57 1.58 -12.10
CA GLN A 124 -28.51 1.02 -12.93
C GLN A 124 -27.22 0.92 -12.14
N ILE A 125 -26.43 -0.12 -12.42
CA ILE A 125 -25.14 -0.35 -11.77
C ILE A 125 -24.02 0.04 -12.72
N PHE A 126 -23.10 0.85 -12.23
CA PHE A 126 -21.91 1.29 -12.95
C PHE A 126 -20.66 0.83 -12.20
N ASP A 127 -19.68 0.33 -12.95
CA ASP A 127 -18.37 -0.02 -12.43
C ASP A 127 -17.35 1.04 -12.85
N THR A 128 -16.49 1.40 -11.92
CA THR A 128 -15.36 2.28 -12.19
C THR A 128 -14.16 1.87 -11.34
N THR A 129 -12.99 2.31 -11.72
CA THR A 129 -11.77 2.09 -10.96
C THR A 129 -11.17 3.41 -10.54
N ILE A 130 -10.90 3.54 -9.25
CA ILE A 130 -10.19 4.68 -8.69
C ILE A 130 -8.76 4.23 -8.41
N THR A 131 -7.77 4.97 -8.93
CA THR A 131 -6.37 4.69 -8.66
C THR A 131 -5.77 5.83 -7.84
N GLY A 132 -5.52 5.57 -6.57
CA GLY A 132 -4.75 6.49 -5.73
C GLY A 132 -3.26 6.35 -5.99
N ARG A 133 -2.54 7.47 -6.03
CA ARG A 133 -1.10 7.52 -6.29
C ARG A 133 -0.39 8.46 -5.34
N ASP A 134 0.76 8.05 -4.86
CA ASP A 134 1.73 8.95 -4.23
C ASP A 134 2.97 9.05 -5.11
N GLN A 135 3.25 10.27 -5.60
CA GLN A 135 4.38 10.52 -6.50
C GLN A 135 5.71 10.51 -5.74
N SER A 136 5.73 10.84 -4.44
CA SER A 136 6.95 10.88 -3.63
C SER A 136 7.58 9.50 -3.45
N TYR A 137 6.73 8.47 -3.33
CA TYR A 137 7.15 7.08 -3.13
C TYR A 137 6.90 6.19 -4.35
N ASN A 138 6.40 6.76 -5.44
CA ASN A 138 6.02 6.02 -6.66
C ASN A 138 5.13 4.81 -6.35
N SER A 139 4.14 5.02 -5.50
CA SER A 139 3.18 4.00 -5.08
C SER A 139 1.82 4.25 -5.73
N SER A 140 1.11 3.18 -6.07
CA SER A 140 -0.24 3.26 -6.63
C SER A 140 -1.11 2.12 -6.11
N VAL A 141 -2.36 2.44 -5.78
CA VAL A 141 -3.36 1.48 -5.29
C VAL A 141 -4.63 1.63 -6.10
N PRO A 142 -5.00 0.66 -6.94
CA PRO A 142 -6.27 0.64 -7.63
C PRO A 142 -7.37 0.08 -6.72
N VAL A 143 -8.55 0.72 -6.74
CA VAL A 143 -9.75 0.31 -6.02
C VAL A 143 -10.91 0.22 -7.01
N ALA A 144 -11.49 -0.96 -7.19
CA ALA A 144 -12.69 -1.15 -7.99
C ALA A 144 -13.92 -0.73 -7.17
N VAL A 145 -14.80 0.06 -7.77
CA VAL A 145 -15.98 0.62 -7.12
C VAL A 145 -17.21 0.41 -7.99
N GLY A 146 -18.26 -0.16 -7.39
CA GLY A 146 -19.59 -0.23 -7.99
C GLY A 146 -20.46 0.91 -7.47
N VAL A 147 -21.13 1.64 -8.35
CA VAL A 147 -22.03 2.73 -8.01
C VAL A 147 -23.39 2.48 -8.63
N THR A 148 -24.45 2.68 -7.85
CA THR A 148 -25.82 2.61 -8.37
C THR A 148 -26.34 4.01 -8.67
N PHE A 149 -26.95 4.19 -9.85
CA PHE A 149 -27.57 5.42 -10.28
C PHE A 149 -29.04 5.20 -10.60
N GLY A 150 -29.90 6.01 -10.02
CA GLY A 150 -31.35 5.92 -10.24
C GLY A 150 -32.16 6.59 -9.13
N PRO A 151 -33.49 6.55 -9.21
CA PRO A 151 -34.28 5.75 -10.17
C PRO A 151 -34.34 6.36 -11.58
N VAL A 152 -34.12 5.51 -12.59
CA VAL A 152 -34.29 5.87 -14.01
C VAL A 152 -35.33 4.95 -14.65
N PRO A 153 -36.05 5.41 -15.68
CA PRO A 153 -36.99 4.51 -16.39
C PRO A 153 -36.21 3.39 -17.06
N GLU A 154 -36.72 2.16 -16.94
CA GLU A 154 -36.13 0.98 -17.62
C GLU A 154 -36.18 1.20 -19.14
N ASP A 155 -35.05 1.09 -19.82
CA ASP A 155 -34.99 1.20 -21.27
C ASP A 155 -35.45 -0.12 -21.90
N PRO A 156 -36.57 -0.13 -22.67
CA PRO A 156 -37.08 -1.35 -23.28
C PRO A 156 -36.18 -1.93 -24.36
N SER A 157 -35.16 -1.20 -24.81
CA SER A 157 -34.24 -1.66 -25.86
C SER A 157 -33.18 -2.67 -25.38
N TYR A 158 -33.14 -2.98 -24.09
CA TYR A 158 -32.19 -3.96 -23.50
C TYR A 158 -32.83 -5.31 -23.11
N ARG A 159 -33.93 -5.72 -23.75
CA ARG A 159 -34.48 -7.07 -23.63
C ARG A 159 -34.08 -7.97 -24.78
#